data_3fd35a68fd2e05d90776fafff652a10d
#
_entry.id   3fd35a68fd2e05d90776fafff652a10d
#
_cell.length_a   1.000
_cell.length_b   1.000
_cell.length_c   1.000
_cell.angle_alpha   90.00
_cell.angle_beta   90.00
_cell.angle_gamma   90.00
#
_symmetry.space_group_name_H-M   'P 1'
#
loop_
_entity.id
_entity.type
_entity.pdbx_description
1 polymer ?
#
loop_
_entity_poly.entity_id
_entity_poly.type
_entity_poly.pdbx_seq_one_letter_code
_entity_poly.pdbx_strand_id
1 'polypeptide(L)'
;MIDSEQLKQNVVKAVEEIRATNPMAGSITNTVTIDFVANAQLAVGGSAAMVYLPDEGEALVAGGGAIYLNMGTLFPIYEQTIPRAAKAAYN
;
A
#
# COMPACT_ATOMS: atom_id res chain seq x y z
N MET A 1 -13.51 0.72 20.99
CA MET A 1 -12.16 1.30 20.73
C MET A 1 -11.11 0.47 21.46
N ILE A 2 -10.02 0.12 20.79
CA ILE A 2 -8.92 -0.60 21.44
C ILE A 2 -8.07 0.38 22.24
N ASP A 3 -7.50 -0.08 23.35
CA ASP A 3 -6.57 0.75 24.14
C ASP A 3 -5.17 0.75 23.53
N SER A 4 -4.27 1.56 24.08
CA SER A 4 -2.92 1.71 23.52
C SER A 4 -2.08 0.44 23.65
N GLU A 5 -2.27 -0.35 24.69
CA GLU A 5 -1.55 -1.62 24.83
C GLU A 5 -2.00 -2.63 23.80
N GLN A 6 -3.30 -2.74 23.56
CA GLN A 6 -3.84 -3.62 22.52
C GLN A 6 -3.35 -3.19 21.14
N LEU A 7 -3.29 -1.88 20.88
CA LEU A 7 -2.79 -1.36 19.63
C LEU A 7 -1.32 -1.74 19.41
N LYS A 8 -0.49 -1.62 20.45
CA LYS A 8 0.93 -2.00 20.38
C LYS A 8 1.09 -3.48 20.04
N GLN A 9 0.31 -4.34 20.71
CA GLN A 9 0.33 -5.78 20.43
C GLN A 9 -0.08 -6.09 19.01
N ASN A 10 -1.11 -5.41 18.49
CA ASN A 10 -1.56 -5.60 17.13
C ASN A 10 -0.50 -5.18 16.11
N VAL A 11 0.22 -4.09 16.37
CA VAL A 11 1.30 -3.62 15.50
C VAL A 11 2.44 -4.63 15.47
N VAL A 12 2.87 -5.14 16.62
CA VAL A 12 3.94 -6.15 16.70
C VAL A 12 3.55 -7.40 15.93
N LYS A 13 2.34 -7.87 16.13
CA LYS A 13 1.83 -9.05 15.42
C LYS A 13 1.79 -8.85 13.92
N ALA A 14 1.33 -7.66 13.48
CA ALA A 14 1.26 -7.33 12.06
C ALA A 14 2.67 -7.34 11.44
N VAL A 15 3.66 -6.75 12.11
CA VAL A 15 5.04 -6.74 11.61
C VAL A 15 5.61 -8.16 11.50
N GLU A 16 5.35 -9.00 12.51
CA GLU A 16 5.78 -10.40 12.48
C GLU A 16 5.17 -11.15 11.28
N GLU A 17 3.88 -10.97 11.03
CA GLU A 17 3.20 -11.58 9.90
C GLU A 17 3.74 -11.09 8.57
N ILE A 18 4.01 -9.77 8.45
CA ILE A 18 4.59 -9.19 7.24
C ILE A 18 5.95 -9.81 6.95
N ARG A 19 6.81 -9.95 7.96
CA ARG A 19 8.13 -10.54 7.78
C ARG A 19 8.06 -12.02 7.41
N ALA A 20 7.06 -12.71 7.93
CA ALA A 20 6.88 -14.14 7.63
C ALA A 20 6.35 -14.37 6.22
N THR A 21 5.48 -13.50 5.70
CA THR A 21 4.77 -13.70 4.43
C THR A 21 5.28 -12.81 3.31
N ASN A 22 5.99 -11.71 3.63
CA ASN A 22 6.52 -10.76 2.67
C ASN A 22 5.47 -10.30 1.63
N PRO A 23 4.31 -9.76 2.06
CA PRO A 23 3.25 -9.41 1.14
C PRO A 23 3.61 -8.24 0.26
N MET A 24 3.03 -8.21 -0.96
CA MET A 24 3.18 -7.08 -1.87
C MET A 24 2.19 -5.98 -1.51
N ALA A 25 2.69 -4.77 -1.31
CA ALA A 25 1.87 -3.57 -1.16
C ALA A 25 2.08 -2.66 -2.36
N GLY A 26 1.03 -2.39 -3.11
CA GLY A 26 1.06 -1.43 -4.20
C GLY A 26 0.87 -0.02 -3.66
N SER A 27 1.55 0.97 -4.24
CA SER A 27 1.45 2.35 -3.80
C SER A 27 1.22 3.28 -4.97
N ILE A 28 0.19 4.11 -4.86
CA ILE A 28 -0.05 5.24 -5.74
C ILE A 28 0.29 6.47 -4.90
N THR A 29 1.46 7.06 -5.13
CA THR A 29 1.97 8.15 -4.33
C THR A 29 2.60 9.22 -5.21
N ASN A 30 3.03 10.32 -4.61
CA ASN A 30 3.66 11.39 -5.36
C ASN A 30 5.16 11.16 -5.53
N THR A 31 5.77 11.90 -6.47
CA THR A 31 7.17 11.72 -6.81
C THR A 31 8.13 12.18 -5.72
N VAL A 32 7.67 13.01 -4.79
CA VAL A 32 8.49 13.50 -3.68
C VAL A 32 8.73 12.41 -2.64
N THR A 33 7.71 11.59 -2.37
CA THR A 33 7.74 10.59 -1.30
C THR A 33 7.93 9.17 -1.79
N ILE A 34 8.04 8.95 -3.10
CA ILE A 34 8.03 7.62 -3.69
C ILE A 34 9.13 6.71 -3.13
N ASP A 35 10.35 7.22 -3.05
CA ASP A 35 11.49 6.46 -2.51
C ASP A 35 11.32 6.15 -1.04
N PHE A 36 10.86 7.14 -0.27
CA PHE A 36 10.64 6.97 1.16
C PHE A 36 9.59 5.90 1.43
N VAL A 37 8.47 5.94 0.70
CA VAL A 37 7.38 4.97 0.88
C VAL A 37 7.87 3.57 0.52
N ALA A 38 8.55 3.41 -0.61
CA ALA A 38 9.07 2.12 -1.03
C ALA A 38 10.07 1.56 0.00
N ASN A 39 10.99 2.39 0.46
CA ASN A 39 12.00 1.96 1.43
C ASN A 39 11.40 1.62 2.79
N ALA A 40 10.38 2.35 3.23
CA ALA A 40 9.68 2.05 4.48
C ALA A 40 8.97 0.70 4.40
N GLN A 41 8.31 0.42 3.28
CA GLN A 41 7.64 -0.87 3.07
C GLN A 41 8.62 -2.03 3.08
N LEU A 42 9.78 -1.86 2.45
CA LEU A 42 10.83 -2.89 2.44
C LEU A 42 11.43 -3.06 3.84
N ALA A 43 11.61 -1.98 4.57
CA ALA A 43 12.22 -2.01 5.91
C ALA A 43 11.40 -2.82 6.91
N VAL A 44 10.07 -2.79 6.80
CA VAL A 44 9.22 -3.58 7.69
C VAL A 44 9.09 -5.04 7.24
N GLY A 45 9.69 -5.42 6.12
CA GLY A 45 9.72 -6.78 5.64
C GLY A 45 8.73 -7.09 4.53
N GLY A 46 8.01 -6.11 4.02
CA GLY A 46 7.10 -6.27 2.90
C GLY A 46 7.80 -6.13 1.56
N SER A 47 7.05 -6.32 0.50
CA SER A 47 7.45 -6.00 -0.87
C SER A 47 6.72 -4.75 -1.33
N ALA A 48 7.36 -3.95 -2.17
CA ALA A 48 6.82 -2.66 -2.59
C ALA A 48 6.74 -2.57 -4.11
N ALA A 49 5.66 -1.99 -4.61
CA ALA A 49 5.49 -1.68 -6.03
C ALA A 49 4.86 -0.29 -6.17
N MET A 50 5.45 0.53 -7.02
CA MET A 50 4.93 1.87 -7.31
C MET A 50 4.05 1.78 -8.54
N VAL A 51 2.88 2.38 -8.49
CA VAL A 51 1.83 2.22 -9.49
C VAL A 51 1.42 3.57 -10.06
N TYR A 52 1.30 3.63 -11.39
CA TYR A 52 0.84 4.83 -12.08
C TYR A 52 -0.41 4.56 -12.94
N LEU A 53 -0.46 3.43 -13.61
CA LEU A 53 -1.49 3.13 -14.60
C LEU A 53 -2.68 2.38 -14.00
N PRO A 54 -3.91 2.59 -14.54
CA PRO A 54 -5.09 1.94 -13.98
C PRO A 54 -5.03 0.41 -13.96
N ASP A 55 -4.57 -0.20 -15.04
CA ASP A 55 -4.49 -1.66 -15.12
C ASP A 55 -3.48 -2.23 -14.13
N GLU A 56 -2.36 -1.53 -13.92
CA GLU A 56 -1.37 -1.90 -12.91
C GLU A 56 -1.98 -1.90 -11.50
N GLY A 57 -2.75 -0.84 -11.19
CA GLY A 57 -3.37 -0.72 -9.87
C GLY A 57 -4.32 -1.86 -9.58
N GLU A 58 -5.16 -2.21 -10.55
CA GLU A 58 -6.08 -3.33 -10.38
C GLU A 58 -5.34 -4.66 -10.24
N ALA A 59 -4.33 -4.89 -11.07
CA ALA A 59 -3.58 -6.15 -11.05
C ALA A 59 -2.82 -6.33 -9.73
N LEU A 60 -2.21 -5.27 -9.22
CA LEU A 60 -1.48 -5.35 -7.95
C LEU A 60 -2.40 -5.59 -6.77
N VAL A 61 -3.59 -4.99 -6.76
CA VAL A 61 -4.58 -5.24 -5.71
C VAL A 61 -5.01 -6.71 -5.75
N ALA A 62 -5.26 -7.25 -6.94
CA ALA A 62 -5.69 -8.63 -7.07
C ALA A 62 -4.64 -9.64 -6.56
N GLY A 63 -3.35 -9.34 -6.77
CA GLY A 63 -2.27 -10.23 -6.36
C GLY A 63 -1.55 -9.84 -5.07
N GLY A 64 -1.91 -8.71 -4.47
CA GLY A 64 -1.19 -8.16 -3.32
C GLY A 64 -1.94 -8.26 -2.01
N GLY A 65 -1.31 -7.79 -0.94
CA GLY A 65 -1.88 -7.81 0.39
C GLY A 65 -2.57 -6.50 0.78
N ALA A 66 -2.18 -5.37 0.18
CA ALA A 66 -2.72 -4.06 0.51
C ALA A 66 -2.39 -3.05 -0.58
N ILE A 67 -3.11 -1.93 -0.56
CA ILE A 67 -2.78 -0.80 -1.43
C ILE A 67 -2.73 0.49 -0.60
N TYR A 68 -1.77 1.35 -0.92
CA TYR A 68 -1.59 2.65 -0.31
C TYR A 68 -1.91 3.74 -1.34
N LEU A 69 -2.80 4.66 -0.98
CA LEU A 69 -3.23 5.75 -1.86
C LEU A 69 -2.87 7.09 -1.23
N ASN A 70 -2.01 7.86 -1.89
CA ASN A 70 -1.67 9.20 -1.47
C ASN A 70 -2.25 10.20 -2.47
N MET A 71 -3.20 10.99 -2.02
CA MET A 71 -3.92 11.96 -2.85
C MET A 71 -3.36 13.37 -2.72
N GLY A 72 -2.15 13.51 -2.18
CA GLY A 72 -1.52 14.82 -1.99
C GLY A 72 -1.10 15.52 -3.27
N THR A 73 -0.71 14.75 -4.29
CA THR A 73 -0.38 15.28 -5.61
C THR A 73 -1.02 14.37 -6.66
N LEU A 74 -1.98 14.92 -7.41
CA LEU A 74 -2.75 14.12 -8.37
C LEU A 74 -2.32 14.44 -9.80
N PHE A 75 -1.75 13.45 -10.48
CA PHE A 75 -1.55 13.51 -11.92
C PHE A 75 -2.84 13.18 -12.64
N PRO A 76 -3.06 13.70 -13.88
CA PRO A 76 -4.31 13.42 -14.60
C PRO A 76 -4.67 11.94 -14.71
N ILE A 77 -3.70 11.06 -14.91
CA ILE A 77 -3.95 9.61 -15.02
C ILE A 77 -4.55 9.04 -13.72
N TYR A 78 -4.30 9.66 -12.57
CA TYR A 78 -4.81 9.18 -11.29
C TYR A 78 -6.33 9.35 -11.16
N GLU A 79 -6.94 10.18 -12.00
CA GLU A 79 -8.39 10.27 -12.08
C GLU A 79 -9.03 8.91 -12.37
N GLN A 80 -8.31 8.07 -13.11
CA GLN A 80 -8.76 6.70 -13.41
C GLN A 80 -8.10 5.68 -12.48
N THR A 81 -6.82 5.81 -12.22
CA THR A 81 -6.05 4.81 -11.46
C THR A 81 -6.56 4.67 -10.03
N ILE A 82 -6.77 5.78 -9.33
CA ILE A 82 -7.15 5.72 -7.92
C ILE A 82 -8.55 5.10 -7.72
N PRO A 83 -9.60 5.56 -8.41
CA PRO A 83 -10.92 4.94 -8.23
C PRO A 83 -10.94 3.45 -8.59
N ARG A 84 -10.24 3.05 -9.66
CA ARG A 84 -10.22 1.65 -10.10
C ARG A 84 -9.47 0.77 -9.11
N ALA A 85 -8.33 1.23 -8.61
CA ALA A 85 -7.57 0.49 -7.60
C ALA A 85 -8.35 0.38 -6.29
N ALA A 86 -8.97 1.47 -5.86
CA ALA A 86 -9.78 1.48 -4.63
C ALA A 86 -10.96 0.52 -4.74
N LYS A 87 -11.64 0.51 -5.88
CA LYS A 87 -12.77 -0.40 -6.11
C LYS A 87 -12.30 -1.85 -6.10
N ALA A 88 -11.17 -2.15 -6.73
CA ALA A 88 -10.59 -3.49 -6.72
C ALA A 88 -10.24 -3.95 -5.30
N ALA A 89 -9.69 -3.05 -4.50
CA ALA A 89 -9.36 -3.35 -3.11
C ALA A 89 -10.61 -3.59 -2.25
N TYR A 90 -11.68 -2.86 -2.52
CA TYR A 90 -12.94 -3.01 -1.79
C TYR A 90 -13.62 -4.35 -2.08
N ASN A 91 -13.55 -4.78 -3.31
CA ASN A 91 -14.15 -6.06 -3.72
C ASN A 91 -13.23 -7.23 -3.32
#